data_3f2764e7e671c7fef1e132d360053de5
#
_entry.id   3f2764e7e671c7fef1e132d360053de5
#
_cell.length_a   1.000
_cell.length_b   1.000
_cell.length_c   1.000
_cell.angle_alpha   90.00
_cell.angle_beta   90.00
_cell.angle_gamma   90.00
#
_symmetry.space_group_name_H-M   'P 1'
#
loop_
_entity.id
_entity.type
_entity.pdbx_description
1 polymer ?
#
loop_
_entity_poly.entity_id
_entity_poly.type
_entity_poly.pdbx_seq_one_letter_code
_entity_poly.pdbx_strand_id
1 'polypeptide(L)'
;MPRKIKAPSTFISIDASTQSMAYAVIKDGKVLKFGKIEYEGKTLDERLRDISIKSQECFSSHRHIKTVVIEDTVFINSAQTVTTLSKCQGALLAAAYLSGVEHSYRVSPIAWQAHIGTRLLTPEE
;
A
#
# COMPACT_ATOMS: atom_id res chain seq x y z
N MET A 1 0.44 14.15 -26.47
CA MET A 1 0.30 14.74 -25.14
C MET A 1 0.06 13.66 -24.09
N PRO A 2 0.86 13.64 -23.05
CA PRO A 2 0.65 12.62 -22.03
C PRO A 2 -0.68 12.84 -21.34
N ARG A 3 -1.39 11.73 -21.18
CA ARG A 3 -2.66 11.76 -20.49
C ARG A 3 -2.43 11.92 -19.00
N LYS A 4 -3.05 12.90 -18.39
CA LYS A 4 -3.02 13.02 -16.94
C LYS A 4 -3.75 11.83 -16.32
N ILE A 5 -3.06 11.12 -15.44
CA ILE A 5 -3.70 10.05 -14.69
C ILE A 5 -4.52 10.69 -13.60
N LYS A 6 -5.82 10.52 -13.71
CA LYS A 6 -6.72 11.06 -12.70
C LYS A 6 -6.73 10.12 -11.49
N ALA A 7 -6.49 10.67 -10.32
CA ALA A 7 -6.55 9.88 -9.11
C ALA A 7 -7.97 9.34 -8.90
N PRO A 8 -8.12 8.07 -8.50
CA PRO A 8 -9.44 7.54 -8.21
C PRO A 8 -10.05 8.26 -7.02
N SER A 9 -11.38 8.36 -7.01
CA SER A 9 -12.08 9.07 -5.94
C SER A 9 -11.95 8.35 -4.59
N THR A 10 -11.86 7.03 -4.62
CA THR A 10 -11.72 6.21 -3.41
C THR A 10 -10.66 5.14 -3.64
N PHE A 11 -9.74 5.04 -2.72
CA PHE A 11 -8.68 4.04 -2.82
C PHE A 11 -8.07 3.78 -1.44
N ILE A 12 -7.34 2.68 -1.34
CA ILE A 12 -6.54 2.37 -0.17
C ILE A 12 -5.09 2.68 -0.50
N SER A 13 -4.49 3.55 0.27
CA SER A 13 -3.07 3.88 0.18
C SER A 13 -2.30 2.97 1.13
N ILE A 14 -1.21 2.39 0.66
CA ILE A 14 -0.44 1.43 1.44
C ILE A 14 1.04 1.79 1.43
N ASP A 15 1.61 1.80 2.62
CA ASP A 15 3.05 1.86 2.84
C ASP A 15 3.44 0.55 3.51
N ALA A 16 4.05 -0.35 2.74
CA ALA A 16 4.35 -1.69 3.20
C ALA A 16 5.84 -1.88 3.42
N SER A 17 6.17 -2.44 4.56
CA SER A 17 7.51 -2.91 4.86
C SER A 17 7.50 -4.43 4.99
N THR A 18 8.64 -5.02 5.36
CA THR A 18 8.70 -6.45 5.63
C THR A 18 8.08 -6.82 6.97
N GLN A 19 7.74 -5.84 7.79
CA GLN A 19 7.27 -6.05 9.16
C GLN A 19 5.84 -5.59 9.38
N SER A 20 5.35 -4.68 8.55
CA SER A 20 4.04 -4.11 8.77
C SER A 20 3.49 -3.48 7.50
N MET A 21 2.20 -3.21 7.53
CA MET A 21 1.51 -2.48 6.48
C MET A 21 0.76 -1.33 7.13
N ALA A 22 1.15 -0.12 6.79
CA ALA A 22 0.36 1.06 7.14
C ALA A 22 -0.59 1.34 6.00
N TYR A 23 -1.85 1.61 6.33
CA TYR A 23 -2.85 1.85 5.28
C TYR A 23 -3.72 3.04 5.63
N ALA A 24 -4.27 3.66 4.61
CA ALA A 24 -5.25 4.72 4.75
C ALA A 24 -6.32 4.56 3.68
N VAL A 25 -7.57 4.68 4.09
CA VAL A 25 -8.69 4.73 3.15
C VAL A 25 -8.92 6.19 2.82
N ILE A 26 -8.81 6.52 1.54
CA ILE A 26 -8.92 7.89 1.08
C ILE A 26 -10.11 8.00 0.15
N LYS A 27 -10.94 9.00 0.39
CA LYS A 27 -12.10 9.30 -0.45
C LYS A 27 -12.14 10.80 -0.72
N ASP A 28 -12.13 11.15 -2.00
CA ASP A 28 -12.19 12.54 -2.45
C ASP A 28 -11.12 13.41 -1.77
N GLY A 29 -9.91 12.87 -1.65
CA GLY A 29 -8.78 13.56 -1.05
C GLY A 29 -8.77 13.61 0.47
N LYS A 30 -9.71 12.96 1.12
CA LYS A 30 -9.79 12.95 2.59
C LYS A 30 -9.51 11.56 3.15
N VAL A 31 -8.77 11.52 4.25
CA VAL A 31 -8.52 10.28 4.95
C VAL A 31 -9.73 9.94 5.80
N LEU A 32 -10.41 8.83 5.47
CA LEU A 32 -11.56 8.36 6.23
C LEU A 32 -11.16 7.45 7.37
N LYS A 33 -10.12 6.66 7.15
CA LYS A 33 -9.67 5.67 8.13
C LYS A 33 -8.21 5.38 7.86
N PHE A 34 -7.46 5.11 8.91
CA PHE A 34 -6.07 4.67 8.76
C PHE A 34 -5.76 3.65 9.85
N GLY A 35 -4.74 2.87 9.61
CA GLY A 35 -4.30 1.88 10.57
C GLY A 35 -2.98 1.28 10.20
N LYS A 36 -2.50 0.42 11.08
CA LYS A 36 -1.26 -0.32 10.86
C LYS A 36 -1.48 -1.76 11.26
N ILE A 37 -1.02 -2.65 10.40
CA ILE A 37 -1.11 -4.08 10.63
C ILE A 37 0.31 -4.61 10.75
N GLU A 38 0.62 -5.21 11.88
CA GLU A 38 1.93 -5.80 12.09
C GLU A 38 1.91 -7.27 11.72
N TYR A 39 2.95 -7.72 11.06
CA TYR A 39 3.10 -9.10 10.62
C TYR A 39 3.88 -9.91 11.63
N GLU A 40 3.50 -11.15 11.80
CA GLU A 40 4.16 -12.07 12.68
C GLU A 40 4.77 -13.21 11.89
N GLY A 41 5.78 -13.85 12.47
CA GLY A 41 6.46 -14.97 11.85
C GLY A 41 7.95 -14.90 12.09
N LYS A 42 8.54 -16.02 12.46
CA LYS A 42 9.98 -16.13 12.70
C LYS A 42 10.76 -16.33 11.40
N THR A 43 10.14 -17.00 10.44
CA THR A 43 10.75 -17.22 9.12
C THR A 43 10.05 -16.34 8.10
N LEU A 44 10.67 -16.18 6.95
CA LEU A 44 10.06 -15.43 5.86
C LEU A 44 8.76 -16.10 5.41
N ASP A 45 8.75 -17.41 5.28
CA ASP A 45 7.55 -18.13 4.85
C ASP A 45 6.39 -17.93 5.81
N GLU A 46 6.66 -18.00 7.11
CA GLU A 46 5.64 -17.75 8.13
C GLU A 46 5.10 -16.32 8.03
N ARG A 47 5.99 -15.38 7.79
CA ARG A 47 5.60 -13.98 7.64
C ARG A 47 4.78 -13.76 6.38
N LEU A 48 5.15 -14.39 5.28
CA LEU A 48 4.37 -14.30 4.04
C LEU A 48 2.96 -14.84 4.23
N ARG A 49 2.82 -15.93 4.98
CA ARG A 49 1.52 -16.47 5.32
C ARG A 49 0.70 -15.46 6.12
N ASP A 50 1.31 -14.85 7.12
CA ASP A 50 0.64 -13.88 7.96
C ASP A 50 0.23 -12.63 7.15
N ILE A 51 1.10 -12.16 6.27
CA ILE A 51 0.80 -11.06 5.36
C ILE A 51 -0.43 -11.38 4.53
N SER A 52 -0.46 -12.58 3.95
CA SER A 52 -1.57 -12.99 3.08
C SER A 52 -2.88 -13.00 3.83
N ILE A 53 -2.90 -13.55 5.04
CA ILE A 53 -4.11 -13.67 5.83
C ILE A 53 -4.61 -12.30 6.31
N LYS A 54 -3.71 -11.52 6.93
CA LYS A 54 -4.08 -10.22 7.49
C LYS A 54 -4.44 -9.20 6.43
N SER A 55 -3.72 -9.22 5.31
CA SER A 55 -4.04 -8.33 4.19
C SER A 55 -5.39 -8.67 3.60
N GLN A 56 -5.69 -9.95 3.44
CA GLN A 56 -6.99 -10.36 2.92
C GLN A 56 -8.13 -9.93 3.84
N GLU A 57 -7.94 -10.05 5.14
CA GLU A 57 -8.93 -9.57 6.11
C GLU A 57 -9.15 -8.06 5.97
N CYS A 58 -8.06 -7.30 5.86
CA CYS A 58 -8.13 -5.86 5.71
C CYS A 58 -8.88 -5.45 4.45
N PHE A 59 -8.49 -6.02 3.31
CA PHE A 59 -9.12 -5.66 2.04
C PHE A 59 -10.58 -6.14 1.98
N SER A 60 -10.87 -7.30 2.55
CA SER A 60 -12.25 -7.81 2.60
C SER A 60 -13.16 -6.92 3.43
N SER A 61 -12.61 -6.26 4.44
CA SER A 61 -13.37 -5.29 5.25
C SER A 61 -13.70 -4.02 4.46
N HIS A 62 -13.02 -3.81 3.34
CA HIS A 62 -13.21 -2.63 2.49
C HIS A 62 -13.53 -3.04 1.05
N ARG A 63 -14.40 -4.01 0.91
CA ARG A 63 -14.69 -4.69 -0.36
C ARG A 63 -15.23 -3.76 -1.45
N HIS A 64 -15.84 -2.65 -1.06
CA HIS A 64 -16.34 -1.65 -1.99
C HIS A 64 -15.22 -0.83 -2.64
N ILE A 65 -14.01 -0.91 -2.12
CA ILE A 65 -12.86 -0.17 -2.66
C ILE A 65 -12.13 -1.08 -3.64
N LYS A 66 -12.01 -0.63 -4.88
CA LYS A 66 -11.47 -1.43 -5.98
C LYS A 66 -10.04 -1.06 -6.35
N THR A 67 -9.49 -0.03 -5.75
CA THR A 67 -8.18 0.49 -6.11
C THR A 67 -7.26 0.54 -4.90
N VAL A 68 -6.02 0.10 -5.11
CA VAL A 68 -4.95 0.16 -4.13
C VAL A 68 -3.80 0.94 -4.72
N VAL A 69 -3.23 1.84 -3.94
CA VAL A 69 -2.05 2.60 -4.31
C VAL A 69 -0.93 2.22 -3.34
N ILE A 70 0.16 1.70 -3.86
CA ILE A 70 1.28 1.26 -3.03
C ILE A 70 2.45 2.21 -3.22
N GLU A 71 2.97 2.69 -2.10
CA GLU A 71 4.16 3.52 -2.11
C GLU A 71 5.39 2.65 -2.32
N ASP A 72 6.17 2.96 -3.37
CA ASP A 72 7.42 2.27 -3.64
C ASP A 72 8.51 2.78 -2.73
N THR A 73 9.20 1.87 -2.07
CA THR A 73 10.36 2.21 -1.27
C THR A 73 11.57 2.26 -2.18
N VAL A 74 12.15 3.45 -2.34
CA VAL A 74 13.24 3.67 -3.31
C VAL A 74 14.61 3.44 -2.70
N PHE A 75 14.74 3.48 -1.38
CA PHE A 75 16.02 3.33 -0.72
C PHE A 75 16.20 1.93 -0.21
N ILE A 76 16.91 1.16 -0.99
CA ILE A 76 17.14 -0.24 -0.68
C ILE A 76 18.63 -0.48 -0.61
N ASN A 77 19.08 -0.88 0.57
CA ASN A 77 20.50 -1.00 0.85
C ASN A 77 21.14 -2.28 0.35
N SER A 78 20.34 -3.29 0.02
CA SER A 78 20.88 -4.57 -0.41
C SER A 78 19.90 -5.30 -1.31
N ALA A 79 20.44 -6.20 -2.15
CA ALA A 79 19.63 -7.04 -3.01
C ALA A 79 18.71 -7.96 -2.20
N GLN A 80 19.18 -8.42 -1.05
CA GLN A 80 18.38 -9.28 -0.18
C GLN A 80 17.16 -8.53 0.36
N THR A 81 17.33 -7.28 0.76
CA THR A 81 16.22 -6.45 1.23
C THR A 81 15.20 -6.22 0.13
N VAL A 82 15.66 -5.94 -1.09
CA VAL A 82 14.79 -5.79 -2.26
C VAL A 82 13.96 -7.05 -2.48
N THR A 83 14.64 -8.20 -2.48
CA THR A 83 14.00 -9.48 -2.72
C THR A 83 12.94 -9.77 -1.66
N THR A 84 13.27 -9.58 -0.39
CA THR A 84 12.35 -9.83 0.71
C THR A 84 11.14 -8.90 0.62
N LEU A 85 11.37 -7.62 0.38
CA LEU A 85 10.30 -6.65 0.27
C LEU A 85 9.38 -6.96 -0.92
N SER A 86 9.96 -7.36 -2.06
CA SER A 86 9.18 -7.72 -3.24
C SER A 86 8.28 -8.91 -2.98
N LYS A 87 8.78 -9.92 -2.25
CA LYS A 87 7.95 -11.07 -1.87
C LYS A 87 6.80 -10.65 -0.97
N CYS A 88 7.07 -9.80 0.00
CA CYS A 88 6.04 -9.30 0.92
C CYS A 88 4.98 -8.50 0.17
N GLN A 89 5.40 -7.62 -0.74
CA GLN A 89 4.45 -6.84 -1.54
C GLN A 89 3.66 -7.72 -2.49
N GLY A 90 4.29 -8.76 -3.04
CA GLY A 90 3.59 -9.73 -3.87
C GLY A 90 2.48 -10.44 -3.13
N ALA A 91 2.76 -10.89 -1.90
CA ALA A 91 1.75 -11.54 -1.06
C ALA A 91 0.60 -10.59 -0.74
N LEU A 92 0.92 -9.34 -0.43
CA LEU A 92 -0.08 -8.31 -0.14
C LEU A 92 -0.97 -8.05 -1.35
N LEU A 93 -0.38 -7.89 -2.53
CA LEU A 93 -1.12 -7.63 -3.75
C LEU A 93 -2.02 -8.81 -4.13
N ALA A 94 -1.51 -10.04 -4.00
CA ALA A 94 -2.32 -11.22 -4.27
C ALA A 94 -3.54 -11.25 -3.36
N ALA A 95 -3.35 -10.94 -2.08
CA ALA A 95 -4.45 -10.87 -1.13
C ALA A 95 -5.46 -9.79 -1.53
N ALA A 96 -4.98 -8.65 -2.00
CA ALA A 96 -5.85 -7.57 -2.44
C ALA A 96 -6.73 -8.01 -3.62
N TYR A 97 -6.13 -8.60 -4.65
CA TYR A 97 -6.87 -9.06 -5.80
C TYR A 97 -7.87 -10.15 -5.46
N LEU A 98 -7.49 -11.08 -4.58
CA LEU A 98 -8.40 -12.13 -4.14
C LEU A 98 -9.58 -11.57 -3.33
N SER A 99 -9.42 -10.40 -2.75
CA SER A 99 -10.45 -9.74 -1.97
C SER A 99 -11.33 -8.80 -2.80
N GLY A 100 -11.08 -8.70 -4.10
CA GLY A 100 -11.93 -7.91 -4.99
C GLY A 100 -11.33 -6.62 -5.49
N VAL A 101 -10.08 -6.31 -5.16
CA VAL A 101 -9.38 -5.17 -5.74
C VAL A 101 -9.17 -5.42 -7.23
N GLU A 102 -9.41 -4.42 -8.05
CA GLU A 102 -9.33 -4.54 -9.50
C GLU A 102 -8.13 -3.79 -10.09
N HIS A 103 -7.66 -2.76 -9.40
CA HIS A 103 -6.58 -1.93 -9.90
C HIS A 103 -5.55 -1.67 -8.82
N SER A 104 -4.27 -1.75 -9.19
CA SER A 104 -3.19 -1.37 -8.31
C SER A 104 -2.23 -0.43 -9.03
N TYR A 105 -1.74 0.54 -8.28
CA TYR A 105 -0.77 1.51 -8.79
C TYR A 105 0.38 1.59 -7.83
N ARG A 106 1.59 1.75 -8.38
CA ARG A 106 2.77 2.00 -7.57
C ARG A 106 3.20 3.45 -7.78
N VAL A 107 3.49 4.14 -6.70
CA VAL A 107 3.93 5.53 -6.77
C VAL A 107 5.18 5.71 -5.93
N SER A 108 6.09 6.54 -6.41
CA SER A 108 7.24 6.90 -5.59
C SER A 108 6.79 7.89 -4.52
N PRO A 109 7.49 7.98 -3.39
CA PRO A 109 7.15 8.96 -2.37
C PRO A 109 7.10 10.39 -2.90
N ILE A 110 8.03 10.72 -3.78
CA ILE A 110 8.09 12.06 -4.38
C ILE A 110 6.87 12.31 -5.27
N ALA A 111 6.53 11.36 -6.12
CA ALA A 111 5.36 11.48 -7.01
C ALA A 111 4.07 11.55 -6.21
N TRP A 112 3.99 10.76 -5.14
CA TRP A 112 2.84 10.75 -4.25
C TRP A 112 2.63 12.10 -3.58
N GLN A 113 3.71 12.67 -3.03
CA GLN A 113 3.65 13.99 -2.40
C GLN A 113 3.21 15.08 -3.38
N ALA A 114 3.75 15.03 -4.59
CA ALA A 114 3.39 16.00 -5.61
C ALA A 114 1.94 15.85 -6.05
N HIS A 115 1.43 14.63 -6.07
CA HIS A 115 0.09 14.33 -6.59
C HIS A 115 -1.03 14.62 -5.58
N ILE A 116 -0.84 14.22 -4.34
CA ILE A 116 -1.81 14.47 -3.27
C ILE A 116 -1.76 15.92 -2.82
N GLY A 117 -0.67 16.55 -3.12
CA GLY A 117 -0.46 17.91 -2.74
C GLY A 117 0.36 18.00 -1.48
N THR A 118 1.36 18.84 -1.56
CA THR A 118 2.22 19.14 -0.45
C THR A 118 1.49 19.72 0.74
N ARG A 119 0.24 20.12 0.54
CA ARG A 119 -0.60 20.67 1.61
C ARG A 119 -0.76 19.75 2.80
N LEU A 120 -0.81 18.44 2.55
CA LEU A 120 -0.98 17.47 3.63
C LEU A 120 0.33 17.18 4.34
N LEU A 121 1.44 17.54 3.70
CA LEU A 121 2.76 17.15 4.15
C LEU A 121 3.68 18.33 4.41
N THR A 122 3.17 19.53 4.34
CA THR A 122 3.97 20.73 4.54
C THR A 122 4.27 20.89 6.03
N PRO A 123 5.54 20.80 6.44
CA PRO A 123 5.87 20.69 7.85
C PRO A 123 5.57 21.93 8.67
N GLU A 124 5.70 23.08 8.09
CA GLU A 124 5.52 24.35 8.80
C GLU A 124 4.06 24.67 9.04
N GLU A 125 3.21 23.88 8.53
CA GLU A 125 1.79 24.03 8.74
C GLU A 125 1.31 23.26 9.93
#